data_dcf31720b0af245b6f8073f6ced0e465
#
_entry.id   dcf31720b0af245b6f8073f6ced0e465
#
_cell.length_a   1.000
_cell.length_b   1.000
_cell.length_c   1.000
_cell.angle_alpha   90.00
_cell.angle_beta   90.00
_cell.angle_gamma   90.00
#
_symmetry.space_group_name_H-M   'P 1'
#
loop_
_entity.id
_entity.type
_entity.pdbx_description
1 polymer ?
#
loop_
_entity_poly.entity_id
_entity_poly.type
_entity_poly.pdbx_seq_one_letter_code
_entity_poly.pdbx_strand_id
1 'polypeptide(L)'
;MMMPRLRTMPLLLAGALALPAIVASSPASAACAVIGDSIAQDLRGFFRDCRFDVKIGIGTAAIAARVPGGANVIVVSAGSNDYLTPGLPARLQALRARAGAARVIWIRPVPQAAAVAVDTVAAAHGDAVVSFAVSRGDRQRIHPQSSSALAAEIRRHF
;
A
#
# COMPACT_ATOMS: atom_id res chain seq x y z
N MET A 1 52.04 -11.86 -71.54
CA MET A 1 50.57 -11.88 -71.39
C MET A 1 50.23 -12.78 -70.22
N MET A 2 50.00 -12.16 -69.06
CA MET A 2 49.95 -12.88 -67.75
C MET A 2 48.57 -12.66 -67.19
N MET A 3 47.73 -13.74 -67.02
CA MET A 3 46.39 -13.70 -66.53
C MET A 3 46.40 -13.75 -64.95
N PRO A 4 45.63 -12.90 -64.28
CA PRO A 4 45.51 -12.98 -62.83
C PRO A 4 44.51 -14.06 -62.39
N ARG A 5 44.91 -14.86 -61.37
CA ARG A 5 44.11 -15.88 -60.70
C ARG A 5 43.05 -15.23 -59.76
N LEU A 6 41.77 -15.54 -60.01
CA LEU A 6 40.67 -15.26 -59.06
C LEU A 6 40.84 -16.11 -57.80
N ARG A 7 40.93 -15.42 -56.68
CA ARG A 7 40.82 -16.03 -55.32
C ARG A 7 39.35 -16.04 -54.90
N THR A 8 38.80 -17.24 -54.74
CA THR A 8 37.47 -17.46 -54.13
C THR A 8 37.57 -17.27 -52.62
N MET A 9 36.85 -16.32 -52.06
CA MET A 9 36.65 -16.15 -50.60
C MET A 9 35.54 -17.09 -50.13
N PRO A 10 35.71 -17.82 -49.00
CA PRO A 10 34.63 -18.57 -48.41
C PRO A 10 33.70 -17.64 -47.60
N LEU A 11 32.39 -17.76 -47.86
CA LEU A 11 31.31 -17.07 -47.14
C LEU A 11 31.10 -17.78 -45.81
N LEU A 12 31.52 -17.14 -44.71
CA LEU A 12 31.22 -17.58 -43.36
C LEU A 12 29.77 -17.21 -43.00
N LEU A 13 28.87 -18.20 -42.92
CA LEU A 13 27.52 -18.07 -42.43
C LEU A 13 27.57 -18.00 -40.89
N ALA A 14 27.42 -16.80 -40.33
CA ALA A 14 27.25 -16.61 -38.88
C ALA A 14 25.80 -16.92 -38.51
N GLY A 15 25.56 -18.10 -37.96
CA GLY A 15 24.28 -18.48 -37.36
C GLY A 15 24.02 -17.73 -36.07
N ALA A 16 23.09 -16.79 -36.05
CA ALA A 16 22.62 -16.13 -34.84
C ALA A 16 21.73 -17.07 -34.03
N LEU A 17 22.24 -17.58 -32.94
CA LEU A 17 21.46 -18.31 -31.93
C LEU A 17 20.58 -17.30 -31.17
N ALA A 18 19.30 -17.24 -31.51
CA ALA A 18 18.30 -16.49 -30.75
C ALA A 18 18.02 -17.23 -29.42
N LEU A 19 18.50 -16.69 -28.29
CA LEU A 19 18.14 -17.16 -26.96
C LEU A 19 16.68 -16.73 -26.67
N PRO A 20 15.82 -17.66 -26.20
CA PRO A 20 14.47 -17.28 -25.77
C PRO A 20 14.56 -16.34 -24.57
N ALA A 21 13.98 -15.14 -24.69
CA ALA A 21 13.82 -14.23 -23.57
C ALA A 21 12.85 -14.86 -22.56
N ILE A 22 13.35 -15.26 -21.40
CA ILE A 22 12.53 -15.67 -20.26
C ILE A 22 11.83 -14.41 -19.76
N VAL A 23 10.58 -14.22 -20.13
CA VAL A 23 9.70 -13.22 -19.55
C VAL A 23 9.43 -13.65 -18.13
N ALA A 24 10.18 -13.10 -17.18
CA ALA A 24 9.88 -13.26 -15.76
C ALA A 24 8.52 -12.60 -15.50
N SER A 25 7.47 -13.44 -15.29
CA SER A 25 6.17 -12.95 -14.85
C SER A 25 6.34 -12.32 -13.48
N SER A 26 6.28 -10.98 -13.41
CA SER A 26 6.21 -10.29 -12.13
C SER A 26 5.01 -10.82 -11.35
N PRO A 27 5.14 -11.15 -10.05
CA PRO A 27 4.00 -11.58 -9.25
C PRO A 27 2.91 -10.52 -9.38
N ALA A 28 1.68 -10.95 -9.72
CA ALA A 28 0.54 -10.06 -9.82
C ALA A 28 0.44 -9.26 -8.51
N SER A 29 0.67 -7.95 -8.60
CA SER A 29 0.55 -7.06 -7.45
C SER A 29 -0.91 -7.11 -6.98
N ALA A 30 -1.15 -7.30 -5.68
CA ALA A 30 -2.50 -7.25 -5.14
C ALA A 30 -3.10 -5.88 -5.47
N ALA A 31 -4.29 -5.87 -6.10
CA ALA A 31 -4.96 -4.63 -6.49
C ALA A 31 -5.20 -3.70 -5.28
N CYS A 32 -5.33 -4.27 -4.07
CA CYS A 32 -5.51 -3.53 -2.83
C CYS A 32 -4.72 -4.13 -1.66
N ALA A 33 -4.45 -3.28 -0.67
CA ALA A 33 -3.86 -3.68 0.60
C ALA A 33 -4.59 -3.02 1.78
N VAL A 34 -4.62 -3.72 2.91
CA VAL A 34 -5.08 -3.19 4.21
C VAL A 34 -3.91 -3.28 5.17
N ILE A 35 -3.46 -2.16 5.69
CA ILE A 35 -2.33 -2.08 6.61
C ILE A 35 -2.73 -1.32 7.87
N GLY A 36 -2.13 -1.66 9.00
CA GLY A 36 -2.38 -0.88 10.21
C GLY A 36 -2.43 -1.69 11.49
N ASP A 37 -3.18 -1.12 12.44
CA ASP A 37 -3.34 -1.60 13.81
C ASP A 37 -4.57 -2.53 13.99
N SER A 38 -5.09 -2.63 15.23
CA SER A 38 -6.24 -3.47 15.55
C SER A 38 -7.51 -3.10 14.81
N ILE A 39 -7.72 -1.83 14.47
CA ILE A 39 -8.90 -1.38 13.72
C ILE A 39 -8.88 -1.95 12.31
N ALA A 40 -7.71 -1.92 11.65
CA ALA A 40 -7.54 -2.54 10.34
C ALA A 40 -7.70 -4.07 10.38
N GLN A 41 -7.35 -4.72 11.51
CA GLN A 41 -7.52 -6.17 11.66
C GLN A 41 -9.00 -6.59 11.65
N ASP A 42 -9.89 -5.77 12.19
CA ASP A 42 -11.33 -6.03 12.22
C ASP A 42 -11.98 -6.05 10.83
N LEU A 43 -11.25 -5.58 9.80
CA LEU A 43 -11.69 -5.55 8.40
C LEU A 43 -11.34 -6.82 7.62
N ARG A 44 -10.55 -7.75 8.16
CA ARG A 44 -10.02 -8.92 7.43
C ARG A 44 -11.11 -9.76 6.76
N GLY A 45 -12.25 -9.94 7.40
CA GLY A 45 -13.37 -10.69 6.84
C GLY A 45 -14.09 -10.02 5.68
N PHE A 46 -13.90 -8.71 5.50
CA PHE A 46 -14.62 -7.90 4.53
C PHE A 46 -13.82 -7.60 3.25
N PHE A 47 -12.49 -7.71 3.26
CA PHE A 47 -11.59 -7.40 2.13
C PHE A 47 -10.72 -8.61 1.77
N ARG A 48 -11.35 -9.75 1.45
CA ARG A 48 -10.67 -11.04 1.26
C ARG A 48 -9.67 -11.04 0.11
N ASP A 49 -9.89 -10.22 -0.91
CA ASP A 49 -9.04 -10.11 -2.10
C ASP A 49 -7.88 -9.12 -1.91
N CYS A 50 -7.86 -8.38 -0.80
CA CYS A 50 -6.76 -7.47 -0.46
C CYS A 50 -5.66 -8.21 0.32
N ARG A 51 -4.42 -7.78 0.10
CA ARG A 51 -3.31 -8.15 0.98
C ARG A 51 -3.49 -7.50 2.34
N PHE A 52 -3.35 -8.28 3.42
CA PHE A 52 -3.38 -7.77 4.80
C PHE A 52 -2.00 -7.82 5.44
N ASP A 53 -1.53 -6.68 5.94
CA ASP A 53 -0.35 -6.59 6.81
C ASP A 53 -0.69 -5.71 8.02
N VAL A 54 -1.33 -6.31 9.01
CA VAL A 54 -1.89 -5.67 10.20
C VAL A 54 -1.33 -6.30 11.46
N LYS A 55 -1.12 -5.48 12.49
CA LYS A 55 -0.65 -5.95 13.79
C LYS A 55 -1.24 -5.09 14.92
N ILE A 56 -1.85 -5.75 15.92
CA ILE A 56 -2.43 -5.09 17.07
C ILE A 56 -1.36 -4.29 17.82
N GLY A 57 -1.70 -3.08 18.25
CA GLY A 57 -0.88 -2.24 19.14
C GLY A 57 0.37 -1.60 18.51
N ILE A 58 0.56 -1.71 17.19
CA ILE A 58 1.70 -1.06 16.53
C ILE A 58 1.46 0.43 16.29
N GLY A 59 2.53 1.23 16.36
CA GLY A 59 2.51 2.65 16.01
C GLY A 59 2.79 2.92 14.54
N THR A 60 2.59 4.17 14.15
CA THR A 60 2.64 4.66 12.77
C THR A 60 3.95 4.34 12.03
N ALA A 61 5.11 4.45 12.70
CA ALA A 61 6.39 4.15 12.07
C ALA A 61 6.52 2.67 11.65
N ALA A 62 6.02 1.75 12.50
CA ALA A 62 6.01 0.33 12.18
C ALA A 62 4.99 -0.02 11.08
N ILE A 63 3.87 0.71 10.99
CA ILE A 63 2.90 0.60 9.89
C ILE A 63 3.53 1.09 8.58
N ALA A 64 4.27 2.19 8.61
CA ALA A 64 4.96 2.71 7.42
C ALA A 64 5.94 1.70 6.82
N ALA A 65 6.60 0.88 7.64
CA ALA A 65 7.50 -0.18 7.17
C ALA A 65 6.77 -1.33 6.44
N ARG A 66 5.44 -1.42 6.56
CA ARG A 66 4.57 -2.47 6.00
C ARG A 66 3.85 -2.05 4.73
N VAL A 67 4.03 -0.81 4.26
CA VAL A 67 3.43 -0.35 3.01
C VAL A 67 3.93 -1.22 1.86
N PRO A 68 3.05 -1.96 1.16
CA PRO A 68 3.46 -2.83 0.07
C PRO A 68 3.72 -2.01 -1.20
N GLY A 69 4.71 -2.43 -1.97
CA GLY A 69 4.87 -1.93 -3.33
C GLY A 69 3.78 -2.46 -4.26
N GLY A 70 3.38 -1.64 -5.24
CA GLY A 70 2.55 -2.06 -6.37
C GLY A 70 1.04 -2.19 -6.09
N ALA A 71 0.54 -1.88 -4.91
CA ALA A 71 -0.91 -1.81 -4.67
C ALA A 71 -1.49 -0.55 -5.33
N ASN A 72 -2.68 -0.68 -5.94
CA ASN A 72 -3.41 0.46 -6.51
C ASN A 72 -4.19 1.24 -5.45
N VAL A 73 -4.68 0.53 -4.43
CA VAL A 73 -5.44 1.08 -3.30
C VAL A 73 -4.85 0.55 -2.00
N ILE A 74 -4.63 1.45 -1.03
CA ILE A 74 -4.14 1.09 0.30
C ILE A 74 -5.10 1.68 1.35
N VAL A 75 -5.71 0.82 2.14
CA VAL A 75 -6.49 1.20 3.32
C VAL A 75 -5.53 1.24 4.51
N VAL A 76 -5.51 2.34 5.24
CA VAL A 76 -4.57 2.58 6.35
C VAL A 76 -5.30 2.91 7.64
N SER A 77 -4.99 2.17 8.71
CA SER A 77 -5.32 2.56 10.09
C SER A 77 -4.03 2.85 10.85
N ALA A 78 -3.82 4.11 11.25
CA ALA A 78 -2.61 4.56 11.94
C ALA A 78 -2.90 5.73 12.89
N GLY A 79 -2.03 5.93 13.88
CA GLY A 79 -2.10 7.02 14.83
C GLY A 79 -2.85 6.72 16.12
N SER A 80 -3.64 5.65 16.20
CA SER A 80 -4.40 5.31 17.43
C SER A 80 -3.50 4.89 18.59
N ASN A 81 -2.34 4.29 18.32
CA ASN A 81 -1.45 3.74 19.35
C ASN A 81 -0.29 4.67 19.71
N ASP A 82 -0.04 5.70 18.94
CA ASP A 82 1.10 6.61 19.16
C ASP A 82 0.72 8.10 19.05
N TYR A 83 -0.55 8.44 19.30
CA TYR A 83 -1.07 9.81 19.19
C TYR A 83 -0.43 10.80 20.18
N LEU A 84 0.10 10.32 21.32
CA LEU A 84 0.83 11.13 22.30
C LEU A 84 2.34 11.22 22.00
N THR A 85 2.84 10.44 21.05
CA THR A 85 4.27 10.42 20.73
C THR A 85 4.64 11.61 19.84
N PRO A 86 5.62 12.44 20.22
CA PRO A 86 6.05 13.57 19.41
C PRO A 86 6.39 13.17 17.97
N GLY A 87 6.06 14.05 17.01
CA GLY A 87 6.39 13.83 15.59
C GLY A 87 5.42 12.90 14.84
N LEU A 88 4.22 12.63 15.35
CA LEU A 88 3.19 11.86 14.64
C LEU A 88 2.91 12.41 13.23
N PRO A 89 2.74 13.72 12.97
CA PRO A 89 2.51 14.22 11.62
C PRO A 89 3.62 13.84 10.64
N ALA A 90 4.89 13.94 11.05
CA ALA A 90 6.02 13.55 10.21
C ALA A 90 6.03 12.04 9.90
N ARG A 91 5.66 11.19 10.86
CA ARG A 91 5.53 9.74 10.62
C ARG A 91 4.39 9.40 9.67
N LEU A 92 3.25 10.09 9.77
CA LEU A 92 2.13 9.93 8.83
C LEU A 92 2.52 10.39 7.42
N GLN A 93 3.23 11.50 7.27
CA GLN A 93 3.79 11.95 5.99
C GLN A 93 4.76 10.90 5.41
N ALA A 94 5.66 10.34 6.22
CA ALA A 94 6.57 9.30 5.78
C ALA A 94 5.83 8.01 5.34
N LEU A 95 4.75 7.64 6.03
CA LEU A 95 3.86 6.54 5.64
C LEU A 95 3.21 6.83 4.28
N ARG A 96 2.61 8.02 4.11
CA ARG A 96 1.97 8.42 2.86
C ARG A 96 2.95 8.44 1.68
N ALA A 97 4.15 8.96 1.89
CA ALA A 97 5.19 8.99 0.87
C ALA A 97 5.55 7.58 0.37
N ARG A 98 5.59 6.58 1.25
CA ARG A 98 5.83 5.18 0.87
C ARG A 98 4.71 4.56 0.03
N ALA A 99 3.48 5.04 0.17
CA ALA A 99 2.35 4.59 -0.64
C ALA A 99 2.49 5.03 -2.12
N GLY A 100 3.36 5.99 -2.41
CA GLY A 100 3.65 6.43 -3.78
C GLY A 100 2.40 6.90 -4.52
N ALA A 101 2.16 6.35 -5.71
CA ALA A 101 1.02 6.67 -6.56
C ALA A 101 -0.28 5.93 -6.18
N ALA A 102 -0.27 5.06 -5.16
CA ALA A 102 -1.48 4.38 -4.72
C ALA A 102 -2.53 5.38 -4.22
N ARG A 103 -3.80 5.09 -4.47
CA ARG A 103 -4.92 5.74 -3.78
C ARG A 103 -4.88 5.31 -2.32
N VAL A 104 -4.87 6.26 -1.40
CA VAL A 104 -4.88 5.96 0.03
C VAL A 104 -6.25 6.29 0.61
N ILE A 105 -6.77 5.37 1.43
CA ILE A 105 -8.01 5.53 2.19
C ILE A 105 -7.62 5.42 3.67
N TRP A 106 -7.68 6.54 4.37
CA TRP A 106 -7.36 6.60 5.79
C TRP A 106 -8.58 6.26 6.64
N ILE A 107 -8.43 5.37 7.60
CA ILE A 107 -9.39 5.21 8.68
C ILE A 107 -9.03 6.26 9.73
N ARG A 108 -9.93 7.20 9.94
CA ARG A 108 -9.71 8.33 10.86
C ARG A 108 -9.61 7.83 12.29
N PRO A 109 -8.48 8.02 12.98
CA PRO A 109 -8.34 7.61 14.37
C PRO A 109 -9.23 8.44 15.31
N VAL A 110 -9.62 7.87 16.43
CA VAL A 110 -10.49 8.53 17.43
C VAL A 110 -9.75 9.60 18.23
N PRO A 111 -8.49 9.41 18.69
CA PRO A 111 -7.77 10.46 19.41
C PRO A 111 -7.64 11.74 18.57
N GLN A 112 -8.15 12.86 19.10
CA GLN A 112 -8.27 14.11 18.34
C GLN A 112 -6.97 14.60 17.70
N ALA A 113 -5.85 14.51 18.41
CA ALA A 113 -4.55 14.90 17.88
C ALA A 113 -4.14 14.07 16.65
N ALA A 114 -4.39 12.75 16.70
CA ALA A 114 -4.12 11.86 15.57
C ALA A 114 -5.11 12.10 14.43
N ALA A 115 -6.38 12.33 14.73
CA ALA A 115 -7.41 12.63 13.74
C ALA A 115 -7.03 13.88 12.93
N VAL A 116 -6.66 14.99 13.58
CA VAL A 116 -6.22 16.22 12.91
C VAL A 116 -4.98 15.97 12.06
N ALA A 117 -4.02 15.18 12.57
CA ALA A 117 -2.81 14.87 11.81
C ALA A 117 -3.10 14.04 10.55
N VAL A 118 -3.99 13.05 10.64
CA VAL A 118 -4.43 12.25 9.47
C VAL A 118 -5.19 13.12 8.47
N ASP A 119 -6.16 13.93 8.94
CA ASP A 119 -6.93 14.83 8.09
C ASP A 119 -6.01 15.80 7.31
N THR A 120 -4.98 16.32 7.98
CA THR A 120 -3.99 17.24 7.36
C THR A 120 -3.19 16.53 6.27
N VAL A 121 -2.67 15.32 6.54
CA VAL A 121 -1.90 14.55 5.56
C VAL A 121 -2.78 14.14 4.39
N ALA A 122 -3.98 13.64 4.66
CA ALA A 122 -4.92 13.22 3.62
C ALA A 122 -5.29 14.39 2.69
N ALA A 123 -5.61 15.56 3.26
CA ALA A 123 -5.95 16.75 2.48
C ALA A 123 -4.80 17.20 1.56
N ALA A 124 -3.55 17.13 2.04
CA ALA A 124 -2.37 17.52 1.27
C ALA A 124 -2.13 16.60 0.04
N HIS A 125 -2.69 15.38 0.04
CA HIS A 125 -2.51 14.39 -1.03
C HIS A 125 -3.81 14.07 -1.79
N GLY A 126 -4.95 14.65 -1.42
CA GLY A 126 -6.25 14.34 -2.00
C GLY A 126 -6.74 12.92 -1.66
N ASP A 127 -6.29 12.38 -0.54
CA ASP A 127 -6.66 11.05 -0.06
C ASP A 127 -8.05 11.06 0.59
N ALA A 128 -8.73 9.92 0.57
CA ALA A 128 -9.99 9.75 1.27
C ALA A 128 -9.77 9.52 2.78
N VAL A 129 -10.69 10.04 3.60
CA VAL A 129 -10.74 9.79 5.04
C VAL A 129 -12.10 9.25 5.42
N VAL A 130 -12.12 8.09 6.08
CA VAL A 130 -13.35 7.42 6.53
C VAL A 130 -13.42 7.42 8.05
N SER A 131 -14.52 7.93 8.57
CA SER A 131 -14.83 7.95 10.00
C SER A 131 -15.79 6.82 10.37
N PHE A 132 -15.84 6.46 11.64
CA PHE A 132 -16.75 5.45 12.18
C PHE A 132 -17.31 5.85 13.56
N ALA A 133 -18.46 5.27 13.91
CA ALA A 133 -18.99 5.36 15.26
C ALA A 133 -18.24 4.39 16.18
N VAL A 134 -17.86 4.87 17.37
CA VAL A 134 -17.11 4.10 18.36
C VAL A 134 -18.00 3.14 19.13
N SER A 135 -17.54 1.93 19.37
CA SER A 135 -18.24 0.95 20.21
C SER A 135 -18.34 1.43 21.66
N ARG A 136 -19.56 1.39 22.20
CA ARG A 136 -19.83 1.77 23.60
C ARG A 136 -19.22 0.77 24.60
N GLY A 137 -19.03 -0.49 24.18
CA GLY A 137 -18.45 -1.56 25.00
C GLY A 137 -16.93 -1.63 24.94
N ASP A 138 -16.28 -0.86 24.06
CA ASP A 138 -14.83 -0.81 23.95
C ASP A 138 -14.24 0.04 25.08
N ARG A 139 -13.43 -0.60 25.94
CA ARG A 139 -12.76 0.08 27.07
C ARG A 139 -11.80 1.18 26.61
N GLN A 140 -11.17 1.01 25.47
CA GLN A 140 -10.24 1.98 24.87
C GLN A 140 -10.97 3.06 24.07
N ARG A 141 -12.24 2.84 23.72
CA ARG A 141 -13.06 3.74 22.89
C ARG A 141 -12.40 4.13 21.57
N ILE A 142 -11.73 3.20 20.92
CA ILE A 142 -11.05 3.40 19.65
C ILE A 142 -11.54 2.47 18.54
N HIS A 143 -12.27 1.38 18.88
CA HIS A 143 -12.73 0.43 17.88
C HIS A 143 -14.12 0.78 17.32
N PRO A 144 -14.40 0.42 16.07
CA PRO A 144 -15.67 0.70 15.42
C PRO A 144 -16.82 -0.06 16.09
N GLN A 145 -17.98 0.58 16.18
CA GLN A 145 -19.22 -0.07 16.62
C GLN A 145 -19.65 -1.17 15.67
N SER A 146 -19.32 -1.04 14.37
CA SER A 146 -19.64 -1.99 13.33
C SER A 146 -18.53 -2.00 12.28
N SER A 147 -17.78 -3.11 12.22
CA SER A 147 -16.74 -3.30 11.21
C SER A 147 -17.34 -3.46 9.81
N SER A 148 -18.57 -3.98 9.69
CA SER A 148 -19.29 -4.09 8.41
C SER A 148 -19.69 -2.71 7.87
N ALA A 149 -20.16 -1.80 8.73
CA ALA A 149 -20.48 -0.42 8.33
C ALA A 149 -19.22 0.34 7.90
N LEU A 150 -18.12 0.20 8.66
CA LEU A 150 -16.84 0.78 8.28
C LEU A 150 -16.34 0.21 6.94
N ALA A 151 -16.41 -1.10 6.73
CA ALA A 151 -16.01 -1.73 5.49
C ALA A 151 -16.86 -1.26 4.29
N ALA A 152 -18.17 -1.09 4.49
CA ALA A 152 -19.07 -0.54 3.45
C ALA A 152 -18.68 0.89 3.05
N GLU A 153 -18.35 1.73 4.04
CA GLU A 153 -17.90 3.10 3.78
C GLU A 153 -16.57 3.13 3.03
N ILE A 154 -15.59 2.35 3.46
CA ILE A 154 -14.28 2.23 2.77
C ILE A 154 -14.47 1.83 1.31
N ARG A 155 -15.37 0.87 0.99
CA ARG A 155 -15.59 0.42 -0.40
C ARG A 155 -16.10 1.50 -1.34
N ARG A 156 -16.74 2.55 -0.85
CA ARG A 156 -17.19 3.69 -1.69
C ARG A 156 -16.03 4.48 -2.28
N HIS A 157 -14.83 4.27 -1.76
CA HIS A 157 -13.60 4.95 -2.18
C HIS A 157 -12.67 4.05 -3.01
N PHE A 158 -13.09 2.82 -3.36
CA PHE A 158 -12.34 1.92 -4.26
C PHE A 158 -12.54 2.22 -5.77
#